data_e574d3d6390b1390d34bfd61f9b60bbd
#
_entry.id   e574d3d6390b1390d34bfd61f9b60bbd
#
_cell.length_a   1.000
_cell.length_b   1.000
_cell.length_c   1.000
_cell.angle_alpha   90.00
_cell.angle_beta   90.00
_cell.angle_gamma   90.00
#
_symmetry.space_group_name_H-M   'P 1'
#
loop_
_entity.id
_entity.type
_entity.pdbx_description
1 polymer ?
#
loop_
_entity_poly.entity_id
_entity_poly.type
_entity_poly.pdbx_seq_one_letter_code
_entity_poly.pdbx_strand_id
1 'polypeptide(L)'
;MTIRPVTPDDLEVLIDIYLDTARHHAAIDPEVFQVPDRDAIAVRLRRRIEGRGESGEYVVAMLGDVVVGSASVDIADPPSAGNMARAVPTAEFGVSVVEGYRGHGIGRALIEHLERWAADHGVERMILTVSDANEGAIRLYHELGYRDFDRMMLKPLTRP
;
A
#
# COMPACT_ATOMS: atom_id res chain seq x y z
N MET A 1 2.58 -20.51 1.01
CA MET A 1 2.78 -19.11 0.62
C MET A 1 4.07 -18.61 1.23
N THR A 2 4.90 -17.92 0.45
CA THR A 2 6.18 -17.34 0.89
C THR A 2 6.14 -15.83 0.67
N ILE A 3 6.67 -15.05 1.61
CA ILE A 3 6.87 -13.61 1.45
C ILE A 3 8.38 -13.36 1.37
N ARG A 4 8.81 -12.59 0.38
CA ARG A 4 10.22 -12.24 0.19
C ARG A 4 10.39 -10.79 -0.26
N PRO A 5 11.55 -10.20 -0.03
CA PRO A 5 11.87 -8.89 -0.59
C PRO A 5 11.71 -8.86 -2.12
N VAL A 6 11.28 -7.73 -2.63
CA VAL A 6 11.22 -7.44 -4.07
C VAL A 6 12.64 -7.41 -4.65
N THR A 7 12.80 -7.87 -5.87
CA THR A 7 14.03 -7.78 -6.67
C THR A 7 13.77 -6.99 -7.96
N PRO A 8 14.80 -6.51 -8.68
CA PRO A 8 14.61 -5.87 -9.98
C PRO A 8 13.85 -6.73 -11.00
N ASP A 9 13.96 -8.06 -10.91
CA ASP A 9 13.28 -9.00 -11.81
C ASP A 9 11.76 -9.03 -11.59
N ASP A 10 11.26 -8.52 -10.46
CA ASP A 10 9.83 -8.44 -10.17
C ASP A 10 9.14 -7.23 -10.83
N LEU A 11 9.89 -6.34 -11.50
CA LEU A 11 9.35 -5.08 -12.02
C LEU A 11 8.09 -5.26 -12.87
N GLU A 12 8.10 -6.19 -13.82
CA GLU A 12 6.97 -6.39 -14.75
C GLU A 12 5.72 -6.88 -14.01
N VAL A 13 5.87 -7.86 -13.14
CA VAL A 13 4.73 -8.36 -12.36
C VAL A 13 4.20 -7.32 -11.37
N LEU A 14 5.06 -6.47 -10.81
CA LEU A 14 4.64 -5.37 -9.95
C LEU A 14 3.87 -4.29 -10.71
N ILE A 15 4.24 -4.00 -11.97
CA ILE A 15 3.46 -3.12 -12.84
C ILE A 15 2.07 -3.70 -13.06
N ASP A 16 1.96 -4.99 -13.35
CA ASP A 16 0.68 -5.65 -13.58
C ASP A 16 -0.21 -5.65 -12.33
N ILE A 17 0.36 -5.92 -11.14
CA ILE A 17 -0.34 -5.83 -9.85
C ILE A 17 -0.83 -4.40 -9.59
N TYR A 18 0.00 -3.38 -9.88
CA TYR A 18 -0.39 -1.98 -9.72
C TYR A 18 -1.55 -1.61 -10.64
N LEU A 19 -1.48 -2.01 -11.91
CA LEU A 19 -2.54 -1.76 -12.89
C LEU A 19 -3.84 -2.48 -12.53
N ASP A 20 -3.78 -3.71 -12.02
CA ASP A 20 -4.95 -4.44 -11.51
C ASP A 20 -5.60 -3.68 -10.36
N THR A 21 -4.80 -3.22 -9.40
CA THR A 21 -5.27 -2.39 -8.28
C THR A 21 -5.87 -1.07 -8.76
N ALA A 22 -5.23 -0.40 -9.73
CA ALA A 22 -5.73 0.86 -10.29
C ALA A 22 -7.08 0.68 -11.01
N ARG A 23 -7.26 -0.41 -11.77
CA ARG A 23 -8.55 -0.75 -12.38
C ARG A 23 -9.63 -0.99 -11.34
N HIS A 24 -9.30 -1.69 -10.25
CA HIS A 24 -10.22 -1.93 -9.16
C HIS A 24 -10.68 -0.61 -8.52
N HIS A 25 -9.77 0.30 -8.22
CA HIS A 25 -10.11 1.62 -7.66
C HIS A 25 -10.91 2.48 -8.65
N ALA A 26 -10.53 2.51 -9.93
CA ALA A 26 -11.27 3.23 -10.95
C ALA A 26 -12.68 2.67 -11.20
N ALA A 27 -12.90 1.38 -10.97
CA ALA A 27 -14.23 0.77 -11.01
C ALA A 27 -15.10 1.14 -9.81
N ILE A 28 -14.50 1.37 -8.64
CA ILE A 28 -15.18 1.79 -7.42
C ILE A 28 -15.56 3.28 -7.49
N ASP A 29 -14.63 4.14 -7.89
CA ASP A 29 -14.83 5.59 -7.95
C ASP A 29 -14.07 6.20 -9.15
N PRO A 30 -14.70 6.25 -10.34
CA PRO A 30 -14.08 6.77 -11.55
C PRO A 30 -13.92 8.30 -11.58
N GLU A 31 -14.56 9.03 -10.66
CA GLU A 31 -14.36 10.48 -10.53
C GLU A 31 -13.05 10.83 -9.82
N VAL A 32 -12.57 9.94 -8.96
CA VAL A 32 -11.35 10.14 -8.15
C VAL A 32 -10.17 9.37 -8.71
N PHE A 33 -10.37 8.15 -9.20
CA PHE A 33 -9.31 7.26 -9.64
C PHE A 33 -9.30 7.04 -11.15
N GLN A 34 -8.12 6.89 -11.71
CA GLN A 34 -7.88 6.52 -13.09
C GLN A 34 -6.85 5.41 -13.20
N VAL A 35 -6.86 4.69 -14.31
CA VAL A 35 -5.79 3.73 -14.64
C VAL A 35 -4.63 4.52 -15.25
N PRO A 36 -3.48 4.59 -14.60
CA PRO A 36 -2.34 5.35 -15.10
C PRO A 36 -1.64 4.64 -16.27
N ASP A 37 -0.79 5.40 -16.96
CA ASP A 37 0.05 4.86 -18.04
C ASP A 37 1.10 3.87 -17.50
N ARG A 38 1.31 2.76 -18.26
CA ARG A 38 2.22 1.68 -17.88
C ARG A 38 3.67 2.15 -17.73
N ASP A 39 4.14 3.01 -18.65
CA ASP A 39 5.53 3.47 -18.63
C ASP A 39 5.79 4.41 -17.45
N ALA A 40 4.80 5.25 -17.10
CA ALA A 40 4.87 6.10 -15.91
C ALA A 40 4.97 5.26 -14.63
N ILE A 41 4.22 4.16 -14.54
CA ILE A 41 4.30 3.21 -13.41
C ILE A 41 5.66 2.53 -13.39
N ALA A 42 6.18 2.06 -14.54
CA ALA A 42 7.46 1.41 -14.63
C ALA A 42 8.60 2.30 -14.09
N VAL A 43 8.60 3.59 -14.46
CA VAL A 43 9.57 4.57 -13.94
C VAL A 43 9.46 4.72 -12.42
N ARG A 44 8.23 4.83 -11.90
CA ARG A 44 7.97 4.99 -10.47
C ARG A 44 8.42 3.76 -9.66
N LEU A 45 8.04 2.56 -10.11
CA LEU A 45 8.37 1.31 -9.41
C LEU A 45 9.87 1.01 -9.47
N ARG A 46 10.52 1.25 -10.61
CA ARG A 46 11.99 1.09 -10.73
C ARG A 46 12.71 1.97 -9.71
N ARG A 47 12.35 3.25 -9.62
CA ARG A 47 12.93 4.15 -8.61
C ARG A 47 12.71 3.64 -7.19
N ARG A 48 11.52 3.10 -6.90
CA ARG A 48 11.20 2.53 -5.59
C ARG A 48 12.03 1.27 -5.30
N ILE A 49 12.24 0.41 -6.29
CA ILE A 49 13.06 -0.80 -6.14
C ILE A 49 14.53 -0.45 -5.93
N GLU A 50 15.06 0.51 -6.71
CA GLU A 50 16.46 0.94 -6.65
C GLU A 50 16.77 1.81 -5.42
N GLY A 51 15.82 2.64 -5.01
CA GLY A 51 15.97 3.62 -3.91
C GLY A 51 15.66 3.08 -2.53
N ARG A 52 15.51 1.75 -2.35
CA ARG A 52 15.28 1.16 -1.03
C ARG A 52 16.47 1.42 -0.10
N GLY A 53 16.20 2.18 0.95
CA GLY A 53 17.09 2.38 2.08
C GLY A 53 16.58 1.64 3.32
N GLU A 54 17.21 1.91 4.47
CA GLU A 54 16.82 1.35 5.77
C GLU A 54 15.46 1.87 6.28
N SER A 55 14.87 2.88 5.60
CA SER A 55 13.61 3.52 6.00
C SER A 55 12.35 2.85 5.47
N GLY A 56 12.45 1.69 4.79
CA GLY A 56 11.27 1.02 4.24
C GLY A 56 11.52 -0.40 3.77
N GLU A 57 10.44 -1.15 3.60
CA GLU A 57 10.44 -2.49 3.05
C GLU A 57 9.47 -2.62 1.88
N TYR A 58 9.79 -3.44 0.89
CA TYR A 58 8.92 -3.78 -0.22
C TYR A 58 9.01 -5.29 -0.48
N VAL A 59 7.89 -5.99 -0.38
CA VAL A 59 7.81 -7.45 -0.47
C VAL A 59 6.78 -7.92 -1.48
N VAL A 60 6.97 -9.15 -1.95
CA VAL A 60 5.97 -9.90 -2.72
C VAL A 60 5.54 -11.15 -1.97
N ALA A 61 4.27 -11.51 -2.12
CA ALA A 61 3.73 -12.81 -1.73
C ALA A 61 3.71 -13.75 -2.92
N MET A 62 4.19 -14.97 -2.72
CA MET A 62 4.28 -16.01 -3.75
C MET A 62 3.48 -17.25 -3.37
N LEU A 63 2.79 -17.84 -4.34
CA LEU A 63 2.23 -19.19 -4.30
C LEU A 63 2.97 -20.06 -5.33
N GLY A 64 3.86 -20.93 -4.86
CA GLY A 64 4.84 -21.56 -5.74
C GLY A 64 5.73 -20.49 -6.39
N ASP A 65 5.79 -20.49 -7.71
CA ASP A 65 6.59 -19.55 -8.50
C ASP A 65 5.79 -18.31 -8.96
N VAL A 66 4.50 -18.20 -8.57
CA VAL A 66 3.62 -17.11 -8.99
C VAL A 66 3.57 -16.02 -7.93
N VAL A 67 3.87 -14.78 -8.31
CA VAL A 67 3.64 -13.59 -7.47
C VAL A 67 2.15 -13.26 -7.48
N VAL A 68 1.53 -13.26 -6.31
CA VAL A 68 0.07 -13.07 -6.13
C VAL A 68 -0.31 -11.81 -5.36
N GLY A 69 0.67 -11.08 -4.88
CA GLY A 69 0.47 -9.80 -4.20
C GLY A 69 1.78 -9.13 -3.85
N SER A 70 1.69 -7.87 -3.47
CA SER A 70 2.82 -7.06 -3.00
C SER A 70 2.41 -6.16 -1.87
N ALA A 71 3.36 -5.79 -1.02
CA ALA A 71 3.14 -4.81 0.04
C ALA A 71 4.42 -4.03 0.32
N SER A 72 4.25 -2.77 0.72
CA SER A 72 5.36 -1.90 1.05
C SER A 72 5.05 -1.05 2.26
N VAL A 73 6.06 -0.72 3.03
CA VAL A 73 6.01 0.19 4.16
C VAL A 73 7.17 1.16 4.07
N ASP A 74 6.92 2.42 4.44
CA ASP A 74 7.93 3.46 4.52
C ASP A 74 7.79 4.19 5.86
N ILE A 75 8.88 4.37 6.59
CA ILE A 75 8.92 5.16 7.81
C ILE A 75 8.75 6.63 7.41
N ALA A 76 7.74 7.28 7.95
CA ALA A 76 7.44 8.67 7.66
C ALA A 76 8.39 9.60 8.40
N ASP A 77 8.74 10.73 7.77
CA ASP A 77 9.43 11.80 8.46
C ASP A 77 8.60 12.29 9.67
N PRO A 78 9.26 12.62 10.79
CA PRO A 78 8.55 13.15 11.93
C PRO A 78 7.88 14.48 11.58
N PRO A 79 6.73 14.80 12.20
CA PRO A 79 6.09 16.09 12.00
C PRO A 79 7.04 17.24 12.28
N SER A 80 6.99 18.27 11.43
CA SER A 80 7.81 19.47 11.61
C SER A 80 7.52 20.17 12.96
N ALA A 81 8.50 20.89 13.47
CA ALA A 81 8.34 21.68 14.68
C ALA A 81 7.16 22.68 14.52
N GLY A 82 6.26 22.71 15.51
CA GLY A 82 5.04 23.53 15.47
C GLY A 82 3.80 22.83 14.90
N ASN A 83 3.91 21.60 14.40
CA ASN A 83 2.76 20.79 14.03
C ASN A 83 1.94 20.39 15.28
N MET A 84 0.61 20.35 15.15
CA MET A 84 -0.28 19.88 16.23
C MET A 84 -0.23 18.36 16.44
N ALA A 85 0.25 17.61 15.43
CA ALA A 85 0.40 16.17 15.54
C ALA A 85 1.53 15.81 16.51
N ARG A 86 1.29 14.80 17.35
CA ARG A 86 2.34 14.25 18.22
C ARG A 86 3.40 13.58 17.37
N ALA A 87 4.67 13.89 17.64
CA ALA A 87 5.80 13.19 17.05
C ALA A 87 5.89 11.76 17.61
N VAL A 88 5.29 10.82 16.88
CA VAL A 88 5.33 9.39 17.19
C VAL A 88 5.95 8.70 15.96
N PRO A 89 6.94 7.81 16.14
CA PRO A 89 7.50 7.03 15.03
C PRO A 89 6.37 6.35 14.25
N THR A 90 6.17 6.79 13.00
CA THR A 90 5.02 6.40 12.18
C THR A 90 5.51 5.87 10.85
N ALA A 91 4.88 4.81 10.36
CA ALA A 91 5.10 4.31 9.00
C ALA A 91 3.79 4.26 8.22
N GLU A 92 3.88 4.55 6.93
CA GLU A 92 2.78 4.40 5.99
C GLU A 92 2.99 3.14 5.14
N PHE A 93 1.92 2.38 4.89
CA PHE A 93 2.01 1.17 4.11
C PHE A 93 0.93 1.08 3.04
N GLY A 94 1.20 0.23 2.04
CA GLY A 94 0.25 -0.15 1.01
C GLY A 94 0.33 -1.64 0.73
N VAL A 95 -0.82 -2.24 0.37
CA VAL A 95 -0.94 -3.66 0.03
C VAL A 95 -1.80 -3.82 -1.22
N SER A 96 -1.38 -4.72 -2.09
CA SER A 96 -2.10 -5.11 -3.30
C SER A 96 -2.11 -6.61 -3.44
N VAL A 97 -3.28 -7.18 -3.77
CA VAL A 97 -3.45 -8.61 -4.05
C VAL A 97 -4.13 -8.77 -5.39
N VAL A 98 -3.58 -9.59 -6.26
CA VAL A 98 -4.13 -9.91 -7.58
C VAL A 98 -5.57 -10.40 -7.45
N GLU A 99 -6.48 -9.95 -8.32
CA GLU A 99 -7.92 -10.14 -8.21
C GLU A 99 -8.32 -11.60 -7.94
N GLY A 100 -7.83 -12.55 -8.72
CA GLY A 100 -8.13 -13.97 -8.56
C GLY A 100 -7.62 -14.63 -7.27
N TYR A 101 -6.82 -13.90 -6.47
CA TYR A 101 -6.24 -14.38 -5.21
C TYR A 101 -6.72 -13.61 -3.98
N ARG A 102 -7.64 -12.66 -4.15
CA ARG A 102 -8.25 -11.93 -3.04
C ARG A 102 -9.13 -12.85 -2.19
N GLY A 103 -9.34 -12.51 -0.92
CA GLY A 103 -10.16 -13.32 0.00
C GLY A 103 -9.50 -14.59 0.55
N HIS A 104 -8.24 -14.88 0.21
CA HIS A 104 -7.51 -16.07 0.65
C HIS A 104 -6.47 -15.80 1.76
N GLY A 105 -6.59 -14.68 2.47
CA GLY A 105 -5.70 -14.32 3.57
C GLY A 105 -4.35 -13.72 3.18
N ILE A 106 -4.06 -13.56 1.87
CA ILE A 106 -2.77 -13.04 1.38
C ILE A 106 -2.53 -11.61 1.86
N GLY A 107 -3.54 -10.74 1.77
CA GLY A 107 -3.45 -9.36 2.25
C GLY A 107 -3.15 -9.28 3.74
N ARG A 108 -3.81 -10.10 4.57
CA ARG A 108 -3.55 -10.23 6.01
C ARG A 108 -2.08 -10.61 6.27
N ALA A 109 -1.60 -11.64 5.63
CA ALA A 109 -0.24 -12.12 5.84
C ALA A 109 0.83 -11.10 5.42
N LEU A 110 0.58 -10.34 4.33
CA LEU A 110 1.44 -9.24 3.91
C LEU A 110 1.47 -8.11 4.94
N ILE A 111 0.30 -7.69 5.46
CA ILE A 111 0.21 -6.64 6.48
C ILE A 111 0.91 -7.06 7.76
N GLU A 112 0.63 -8.28 8.27
CA GLU A 112 1.28 -8.81 9.46
C GLU A 112 2.81 -8.94 9.31
N HIS A 113 3.30 -9.18 8.08
CA HIS A 113 4.74 -9.15 7.79
C HIS A 113 5.29 -7.74 7.95
N LEU A 114 4.63 -6.72 7.37
CA LEU A 114 5.05 -5.33 7.47
C LEU A 114 4.96 -4.80 8.92
N GLU A 115 3.96 -5.22 9.69
CA GLU A 115 3.81 -4.86 11.10
C GLU A 115 5.00 -5.35 11.94
N ARG A 116 5.43 -6.59 11.71
CA ARG A 116 6.63 -7.12 12.38
C ARG A 116 7.87 -6.35 11.99
N TRP A 117 8.08 -6.12 10.69
CA TRP A 117 9.20 -5.32 10.20
C TRP A 117 9.19 -3.90 10.83
N ALA A 118 8.07 -3.23 10.85
CA ALA A 118 7.92 -1.89 11.41
C ALA A 118 8.24 -1.86 12.93
N ALA A 119 7.74 -2.85 13.69
CA ALA A 119 8.04 -2.97 15.12
C ALA A 119 9.53 -3.18 15.38
N ASP A 120 10.20 -4.02 14.57
CA ASP A 120 11.65 -4.27 14.67
C ASP A 120 12.49 -3.01 14.34
N HIS A 121 11.90 -2.04 13.62
CA HIS A 121 12.52 -0.75 13.28
C HIS A 121 12.06 0.42 14.18
N GLY A 122 11.43 0.12 15.31
CA GLY A 122 11.04 1.12 16.31
C GLY A 122 9.84 1.97 15.92
N VAL A 123 9.05 1.55 14.92
CA VAL A 123 7.78 2.20 14.57
C VAL A 123 6.74 1.91 15.64
N GLU A 124 6.05 2.95 16.10
CA GLU A 124 5.01 2.85 17.13
C GLU A 124 3.59 3.01 16.55
N ARG A 125 3.49 3.44 15.28
CA ARG A 125 2.21 3.64 14.60
C ARG A 125 2.33 3.30 13.13
N MET A 126 1.37 2.55 12.62
CA MET A 126 1.19 2.36 11.18
C MET A 126 -0.08 3.08 10.71
N ILE A 127 -0.01 3.69 9.53
CA ILE A 127 -1.12 4.38 8.87
C ILE A 127 -1.29 3.90 7.44
N LEU A 128 -2.49 4.05 6.94
CA LEU A 128 -2.82 3.81 5.53
C LEU A 128 -3.96 4.74 5.12
N THR A 129 -4.13 4.92 3.81
CA THR A 129 -5.32 5.54 3.23
C THR A 129 -6.11 4.48 2.48
N VAL A 130 -7.43 4.44 2.69
CA VAL A 130 -8.36 3.52 2.01
C VAL A 130 -9.59 4.30 1.54
N SER A 131 -10.11 3.98 0.35
CA SER A 131 -11.37 4.54 -0.12
C SER A 131 -12.54 4.02 0.72
N ASP A 132 -13.46 4.91 1.13
CA ASP A 132 -14.71 4.56 1.85
C ASP A 132 -15.54 3.51 1.09
N ALA A 133 -15.44 3.47 -0.23
CA ALA A 133 -16.13 2.50 -1.07
C ALA A 133 -15.43 1.12 -1.14
N ASN A 134 -14.20 0.98 -0.59
CA ASN A 134 -13.50 -0.30 -0.50
C ASN A 134 -13.81 -1.03 0.80
N GLU A 135 -15.08 -1.41 0.97
CA GLU A 135 -15.56 -2.08 2.18
C GLU A 135 -14.78 -3.36 2.54
N GLY A 136 -14.29 -4.09 1.53
CA GLY A 136 -13.53 -5.32 1.75
C GLY A 136 -12.19 -5.06 2.46
N ALA A 137 -11.48 -4.02 2.02
CA ALA A 137 -10.23 -3.61 2.66
C ALA A 137 -10.47 -3.02 4.06
N ILE A 138 -11.50 -2.17 4.21
CA ILE A 138 -11.88 -1.58 5.50
C ILE A 138 -12.15 -2.67 6.54
N ARG A 139 -12.95 -3.70 6.19
CA ARG A 139 -13.21 -4.84 7.08
C ARG A 139 -11.91 -5.54 7.50
N LEU A 140 -11.01 -5.81 6.56
CA LEU A 140 -9.73 -6.45 6.85
C LEU A 140 -8.88 -5.61 7.82
N TYR A 141 -8.81 -4.29 7.61
CA TYR A 141 -8.05 -3.41 8.50
C TYR A 141 -8.65 -3.35 9.91
N HIS A 142 -9.97 -3.26 10.04
CA HIS A 142 -10.62 -3.31 11.35
C HIS A 142 -10.40 -4.65 12.07
N GLU A 143 -10.43 -5.78 11.36
CA GLU A 143 -10.10 -7.10 11.92
C GLU A 143 -8.64 -7.21 12.39
N LEU A 144 -7.73 -6.47 11.78
CA LEU A 144 -6.32 -6.37 12.19
C LEU A 144 -6.10 -5.34 13.31
N GLY A 145 -7.15 -4.64 13.76
CA GLY A 145 -7.09 -3.68 14.86
C GLY A 145 -6.84 -2.23 14.44
N TYR A 146 -6.81 -1.94 13.14
CA TYR A 146 -6.80 -0.55 12.66
C TYR A 146 -8.14 0.11 12.97
N ARG A 147 -8.10 1.40 13.24
CA ARG A 147 -9.28 2.23 13.50
C ARG A 147 -9.31 3.43 12.56
N ASP A 148 -10.48 3.93 12.27
CA ASP A 148 -10.62 5.17 11.53
C ASP A 148 -9.97 6.32 12.31
N PHE A 149 -9.18 7.11 11.60
CA PHE A 149 -8.39 8.18 12.20
C PHE A 149 -8.72 9.55 11.63
N ASP A 150 -8.87 9.64 10.31
CA ASP A 150 -9.11 10.90 9.61
C ASP A 150 -10.14 10.72 8.51
N ARG A 151 -10.72 11.81 8.03
CA ARG A 151 -11.65 11.82 6.91
C ARG A 151 -11.27 12.87 5.89
N MET A 152 -11.00 12.45 4.67
CA MET A 152 -10.81 13.33 3.53
C MET A 152 -12.17 13.65 2.89
N MET A 153 -12.41 14.93 2.55
CA MET A 153 -13.64 15.39 1.89
C MET A 153 -13.27 16.07 0.57
N LEU A 154 -14.00 15.75 -0.49
CA LEU A 154 -13.79 16.26 -1.84
C LEU A 154 -15.01 17.07 -2.30
N LYS A 155 -14.76 18.21 -2.94
CA LYS A 155 -15.78 19.02 -3.61
C LYS A 155 -15.27 19.44 -4.98
N PRO A 156 -15.87 18.96 -6.09
CA PRO A 156 -15.57 19.50 -7.41
C PRO A 156 -15.94 20.99 -7.49
N LEU A 157 -15.05 21.81 -8.06
CA LEU A 157 -15.34 23.22 -8.33
C LEU A 157 -15.71 23.37 -9.80
N THR A 158 -16.96 23.78 -10.08
CA THR A 158 -17.37 24.22 -11.42
C THR A 158 -16.77 25.58 -11.70
N ARG A 159 -16.05 25.73 -12.81
CA ARG A 159 -15.67 27.08 -13.30
C ARG A 159 -16.94 27.81 -13.74
N PRO A 160 -17.12 29.10 -13.41
CA PRO A 160 -18.20 29.91 -13.89
C PRO A 160 -18.16 30.07 -15.41
#